data_ed69208c04868c312cf95cb7efc25c67
#
_entry.id   ed69208c04868c312cf95cb7efc25c67
#
_cell.length_a   1.000
_cell.length_b   1.000
_cell.length_c   1.000
_cell.angle_alpha   90.00
_cell.angle_beta   90.00
_cell.angle_gamma   90.00
#
_symmetry.space_group_name_H-M   'P 1'
#
loop_
_entity.id
_entity.type
_entity.pdbx_description
1 polymer ?
#
loop_
_entity_poly.entity_id
_entity_poly.type
_entity_poly.pdbx_seq_one_letter_code
_entity_poly.pdbx_strand_id
1 'polypeptide(L)'
;MKILAVNRELKQPINDFVGVDVIPDSAMIQDGKPFFVPDFFNQWCYYAVLAFRVSRLGKNIATKFAHRYYDAVALAVRTSPVVTMPISTAVTTAFDGAFICGAWTQIDKLNENPRISIGDKSISISTANLLINDSVAYLSKYFTLKIGDIIIPAKISIESEIITDTVVVGK
;
A
#
# COMPACT_ATOMS: atom_id res chain seq x y z
N MET A 1 -7.41 -6.68 11.75
CA MET A 1 -6.29 -6.35 10.82
C MET A 1 -6.32 -4.85 10.55
N LYS A 2 -5.19 -4.24 10.28
CA LYS A 2 -5.11 -2.85 9.78
C LYS A 2 -4.06 -2.78 8.68
N ILE A 3 -4.22 -1.80 7.79
CA ILE A 3 -3.27 -1.50 6.73
C ILE A 3 -2.63 -0.16 7.09
N LEU A 4 -1.31 -0.13 7.14
CA LEU A 4 -0.51 1.05 7.49
C LEU A 4 0.27 1.49 6.26
N ALA A 5 -0.06 2.65 5.72
CA ALA A 5 0.60 3.20 4.55
C ALA A 5 1.47 4.40 4.92
N VAL A 6 2.74 4.34 4.60
CA VAL A 6 3.69 5.45 4.77
C VAL A 6 3.55 6.39 3.59
N ASN A 7 3.17 7.65 3.85
CA ASN A 7 2.91 8.66 2.82
C ASN A 7 4.20 9.25 2.28
N ARG A 8 4.90 8.48 1.45
CA ARG A 8 6.14 8.87 0.78
C ARG A 8 6.24 8.31 -0.63
N GLU A 9 7.00 8.96 -1.47
CA GLU A 9 7.43 8.43 -2.77
C GLU A 9 8.64 7.50 -2.60
N LEU A 10 8.88 6.59 -3.57
CA LEU A 10 9.89 5.53 -3.50
C LEU A 10 11.29 5.99 -3.08
N LYS A 11 11.75 7.14 -3.53
CA LYS A 11 13.12 7.63 -3.27
C LYS A 11 13.22 8.56 -2.07
N GLN A 12 12.12 8.90 -1.45
CA GLN A 12 12.12 9.80 -0.29
C GLN A 12 12.55 9.03 0.97
N PRO A 13 13.38 9.62 1.84
CA PRO A 13 13.72 9.02 3.12
C PRO A 13 12.52 9.00 4.07
N ILE A 14 12.56 8.09 5.04
CA ILE A 14 11.64 8.11 6.18
C ILE A 14 12.22 9.02 7.25
N ASN A 15 11.49 10.05 7.60
CA ASN A 15 11.83 10.96 8.71
C ASN A 15 10.65 11.02 9.70
N ASP A 16 10.85 11.69 10.84
CA ASP A 16 9.84 11.73 11.92
C ASP A 16 8.55 12.49 11.56
N PHE A 17 8.49 13.12 10.39
CA PHE A 17 7.34 13.90 9.90
C PHE A 17 6.60 13.24 8.74
N VAL A 18 6.97 12.02 8.36
CA VAL A 18 6.27 11.29 7.30
C VAL A 18 4.88 10.89 7.80
N GLY A 19 3.85 11.27 7.04
CA GLY A 19 2.48 10.91 7.36
C GLY A 19 2.23 9.41 7.24
N VAL A 20 1.25 8.92 7.99
CA VAL A 20 0.80 7.53 7.94
C VAL A 20 -0.71 7.50 7.81
N ASP A 21 -1.21 6.81 6.78
CA ASP A 21 -2.62 6.47 6.69
C ASP A 21 -2.87 5.14 7.39
N VAL A 22 -3.94 5.11 8.18
CA VAL A 22 -4.45 3.88 8.79
C VAL A 22 -5.72 3.49 8.05
N ILE A 23 -5.65 2.41 7.28
CA ILE A 23 -6.74 1.91 6.46
C ILE A 23 -7.33 0.69 7.17
N PRO A 24 -8.65 0.66 7.42
CA PRO A 24 -9.29 -0.49 8.04
C PRO A 24 -9.35 -1.68 7.07
N ASP A 25 -9.46 -2.87 7.60
CA ASP A 25 -9.60 -4.10 6.80
C ASP A 25 -10.92 -4.15 6.00
N SER A 26 -11.96 -3.46 6.47
CA SER A 26 -13.22 -3.29 5.73
C SER A 26 -13.06 -2.53 4.42
N ALA A 27 -12.03 -1.68 4.29
CA ALA A 27 -11.74 -0.95 3.06
C ALA A 27 -11.03 -1.80 2.00
N MET A 28 -10.68 -3.06 2.32
CA MET A 28 -9.91 -3.92 1.43
C MET A 28 -10.81 -4.77 0.54
N ILE A 29 -10.55 -4.71 -0.76
CA ILE A 29 -11.04 -5.68 -1.76
C ILE A 29 -9.93 -6.70 -2.02
N GLN A 30 -10.29 -7.99 -1.96
CA GLN A 30 -9.36 -9.08 -2.23
C GLN A 30 -9.25 -9.37 -3.73
N ASP A 31 -8.15 -10.03 -4.10
CA ASP A 31 -7.83 -10.46 -5.45
C ASP A 31 -9.02 -11.13 -6.18
N GLY A 32 -9.20 -10.74 -7.43
CA GLY A 32 -10.26 -11.27 -8.30
C GLY A 32 -11.67 -10.71 -8.07
N LYS A 33 -11.86 -9.82 -7.09
CA LYS A 33 -13.15 -9.14 -6.92
C LYS A 33 -13.14 -7.79 -7.63
N PRO A 34 -14.24 -7.42 -8.30
CA PRO A 34 -14.34 -6.13 -8.98
C PRO A 34 -14.40 -4.98 -7.97
N PHE A 35 -13.78 -3.88 -8.33
CA PHE A 35 -13.99 -2.59 -7.68
C PHE A 35 -15.02 -1.79 -8.47
N PHE A 36 -16.11 -1.41 -7.82
CA PHE A 36 -17.08 -0.50 -8.38
C PHE A 36 -16.77 0.91 -7.92
N VAL A 37 -16.62 1.82 -8.88
CA VAL A 37 -16.30 3.22 -8.59
C VAL A 37 -17.46 3.84 -7.81
N PRO A 38 -17.24 4.34 -6.59
CA PRO A 38 -18.31 4.98 -5.83
C PRO A 38 -18.77 6.30 -6.48
N ASP A 39 -20.02 6.66 -6.28
CA ASP A 39 -20.68 7.85 -6.87
C ASP A 39 -20.58 9.12 -6.02
N PHE A 40 -19.94 9.05 -4.83
CA PHE A 40 -19.83 10.19 -3.92
C PHE A 40 -18.74 11.21 -4.30
N PHE A 41 -17.92 10.93 -5.34
CA PHE A 41 -17.01 11.87 -5.98
C PHE A 41 -17.03 11.71 -7.49
N ASN A 42 -16.81 12.80 -8.22
CA ASN A 42 -16.89 12.82 -9.69
C ASN A 42 -15.63 12.29 -10.38
N GLN A 43 -14.48 12.33 -9.72
CA GLN A 43 -13.20 11.93 -10.32
C GLN A 43 -12.41 11.06 -9.35
N TRP A 44 -11.79 10.03 -9.92
CA TRP A 44 -11.03 9.03 -9.18
C TRP A 44 -9.68 8.80 -9.83
N CYS A 45 -8.69 8.54 -9.01
CA CYS A 45 -7.38 8.06 -9.45
C CYS A 45 -6.99 6.80 -8.69
N TYR A 46 -6.04 6.08 -9.24
CA TYR A 46 -5.42 4.94 -8.58
C TYR A 46 -3.91 4.96 -8.76
N TYR A 47 -3.21 4.35 -7.85
CA TYR A 47 -1.77 4.17 -7.93
C TYR A 47 -1.32 2.82 -7.37
N ALA A 48 -0.22 2.30 -7.95
CA ALA A 48 0.34 1.04 -7.51
C ALA A 48 1.07 1.19 -6.17
N VAL A 49 1.01 0.13 -5.39
CA VAL A 49 1.81 -0.06 -4.18
C VAL A 49 2.26 -1.51 -4.05
N LEU A 50 3.35 -1.75 -3.33
CA LEU A 50 3.66 -3.07 -2.81
C LEU A 50 3.24 -3.15 -1.36
N ALA A 51 2.44 -4.16 -1.07
CA ALA A 51 1.90 -4.45 0.26
C ALA A 51 2.70 -5.59 0.89
N PHE A 52 3.13 -5.43 2.14
CA PHE A 52 3.89 -6.43 2.88
C PHE A 52 3.07 -6.92 4.06
N ARG A 53 2.91 -8.25 4.16
CA ARG A 53 2.14 -8.87 5.23
C ARG A 53 2.99 -9.09 6.48
N VAL A 54 2.52 -8.59 7.61
CA VAL A 54 3.15 -8.81 8.91
C VAL A 54 2.93 -10.25 9.37
N SER A 55 4.01 -10.93 9.71
CA SER A 55 4.02 -12.34 10.15
C SER A 55 4.30 -12.54 11.64
N ARG A 56 4.66 -11.47 12.36
CA ARG A 56 4.96 -11.53 13.81
C ARG A 56 4.42 -10.32 14.55
N LEU A 57 3.98 -10.55 15.79
CA LEU A 57 3.66 -9.50 16.74
C LEU A 57 4.92 -8.69 17.07
N GLY A 58 4.85 -7.35 17.04
CA GLY A 58 5.99 -6.51 17.39
C GLY A 58 5.63 -5.07 17.72
N LYS A 59 6.50 -4.46 18.52
CA LYS A 59 6.47 -3.04 18.94
C LYS A 59 7.91 -2.57 19.13
N ASN A 60 8.22 -1.33 18.76
CA ASN A 60 9.56 -0.73 18.88
C ASN A 60 10.65 -1.61 18.22
N ILE A 61 10.42 -2.04 16.99
CA ILE A 61 11.30 -2.94 16.25
C ILE A 61 12.48 -2.12 15.70
N ALA A 62 13.71 -2.56 16.01
CA ALA A 62 14.89 -1.95 15.39
C ALA A 62 15.01 -2.38 13.92
N THR A 63 15.43 -1.46 13.04
CA THR A 63 15.55 -1.68 11.59
C THR A 63 16.31 -2.95 11.23
N LYS A 64 17.43 -3.25 11.93
CA LYS A 64 18.23 -4.46 11.70
C LYS A 64 17.50 -5.79 11.89
N PHE A 65 16.40 -5.78 12.64
CA PHE A 65 15.58 -6.96 12.91
C PHE A 65 14.25 -6.96 12.15
N ALA A 66 13.92 -5.88 11.45
CA ALA A 66 12.62 -5.68 10.81
C ALA A 66 12.28 -6.76 9.77
N HIS A 67 13.29 -7.28 9.06
CA HIS A 67 13.13 -8.37 8.07
C HIS A 67 12.49 -9.65 8.62
N ARG A 68 12.44 -9.81 9.96
CA ARG A 68 11.82 -10.98 10.63
C ARG A 68 10.32 -10.83 10.83
N TYR A 69 9.75 -9.68 10.50
CA TYR A 69 8.37 -9.32 10.84
C TYR A 69 7.41 -9.34 9.67
N TYR A 70 7.88 -9.61 8.46
CA TYR A 70 7.04 -9.78 7.28
C TYR A 70 7.48 -11.00 6.47
N ASP A 71 6.54 -11.67 5.80
CA ASP A 71 6.78 -12.94 5.12
C ASP A 71 6.31 -12.97 3.66
N ALA A 72 5.44 -12.07 3.27
CA ALA A 72 4.86 -12.05 1.95
C ALA A 72 4.67 -10.64 1.42
N VAL A 73 4.64 -10.53 0.09
CA VAL A 73 4.40 -9.30 -0.65
C VAL A 73 3.27 -9.53 -1.66
N ALA A 74 2.47 -8.51 -1.89
CA ALA A 74 1.47 -8.46 -2.95
C ALA A 74 1.59 -7.16 -3.72
N LEU A 75 1.34 -7.22 -5.03
CA LEU A 75 1.01 -6.02 -5.78
C LEU A 75 -0.40 -5.59 -5.38
N ALA A 76 -0.56 -4.33 -5.09
CA ALA A 76 -1.84 -3.78 -4.71
C ALA A 76 -2.06 -2.42 -5.36
N VAL A 77 -3.31 -1.97 -5.33
CA VAL A 77 -3.73 -0.67 -5.84
C VAL A 77 -4.39 0.10 -4.70
N ARG A 78 -4.02 1.34 -4.53
CA ARG A 78 -4.81 2.29 -3.76
C ARG A 78 -5.64 3.14 -4.70
N THR A 79 -6.91 3.26 -4.40
CA THR A 79 -7.84 4.17 -5.06
C THR A 79 -8.02 5.41 -4.20
N SER A 80 -8.22 6.55 -4.83
CA SER A 80 -8.43 7.82 -4.14
C SER A 80 -9.32 8.73 -4.95
N PRO A 81 -10.25 9.45 -4.34
CA PRO A 81 -10.94 10.53 -5.05
C PRO A 81 -9.99 11.67 -5.35
N VAL A 82 -10.21 12.32 -6.49
CA VAL A 82 -9.54 13.59 -6.82
C VAL A 82 -10.33 14.70 -6.14
N VAL A 83 -9.73 15.33 -5.14
CA VAL A 83 -10.39 16.38 -4.35
C VAL A 83 -9.67 17.71 -4.49
N THR A 84 -10.44 18.78 -4.69
CA THR A 84 -9.93 20.15 -4.83
C THR A 84 -10.00 20.95 -3.52
N MET A 85 -10.68 20.42 -2.51
CA MET A 85 -10.82 21.04 -1.21
C MET A 85 -10.29 20.12 -0.11
N PRO A 86 -9.85 20.68 1.03
CA PRO A 86 -9.45 19.87 2.17
C PRO A 86 -10.63 19.03 2.68
N ILE A 87 -10.51 17.71 2.59
CA ILE A 87 -11.46 16.74 3.13
C ILE A 87 -10.74 15.87 4.14
N SER A 88 -11.47 15.33 5.10
CA SER A 88 -10.93 14.39 6.07
C SER A 88 -10.20 13.23 5.37
N THR A 89 -8.98 12.97 5.78
CA THR A 89 -8.18 11.84 5.26
C THR A 89 -8.94 10.51 5.38
N ALA A 90 -9.72 10.32 6.44
CA ALA A 90 -10.51 9.10 6.60
C ALA A 90 -11.51 8.87 5.45
N VAL A 91 -12.15 9.94 4.95
CA VAL A 91 -13.11 9.84 3.83
C VAL A 91 -12.40 9.48 2.52
N THR A 92 -11.15 9.92 2.34
CA THR A 92 -10.40 9.69 1.10
C THR A 92 -9.55 8.42 1.11
N THR A 93 -9.37 7.78 2.27
CA THR A 93 -8.45 6.63 2.42
C THR A 93 -9.05 5.40 3.07
N ALA A 94 -10.23 5.50 3.70
CA ALA A 94 -10.82 4.42 4.49
C ALA A 94 -12.22 3.98 4.01
N PHE A 95 -12.64 4.41 2.82
CA PHE A 95 -13.88 3.97 2.19
C PHE A 95 -13.75 2.54 1.63
N ASP A 96 -14.88 1.87 1.42
CA ASP A 96 -14.92 0.52 0.86
C ASP A 96 -14.30 0.49 -0.54
N GLY A 97 -13.20 -0.27 -0.70
CA GLY A 97 -12.44 -0.31 -1.94
C GLY A 97 -11.25 0.66 -2.02
N ALA A 98 -10.93 1.38 -0.95
CA ALA A 98 -9.72 2.24 -0.90
C ALA A 98 -8.41 1.46 -1.09
N PHE A 99 -8.44 0.15 -0.89
CA PHE A 99 -7.29 -0.73 -1.07
C PHE A 99 -7.70 -2.04 -1.75
N ILE A 100 -7.12 -2.31 -2.91
CA ILE A 100 -7.35 -3.53 -3.69
C ILE A 100 -6.07 -4.35 -3.64
N CYS A 101 -6.12 -5.53 -3.02
CA CYS A 101 -4.95 -6.38 -2.79
C CYS A 101 -4.95 -7.56 -3.77
N GLY A 102 -3.87 -7.71 -4.54
CA GLY A 102 -3.63 -8.86 -5.39
C GLY A 102 -3.17 -10.10 -4.63
N ALA A 103 -2.77 -11.12 -5.36
CA ALA A 103 -2.30 -12.39 -4.81
C ALA A 103 -1.00 -12.23 -4.01
N TRP A 104 -0.90 -12.92 -2.87
CA TRP A 104 0.28 -12.93 -2.01
C TRP A 104 1.37 -13.85 -2.55
N THR A 105 2.59 -13.34 -2.58
CA THR A 105 3.81 -14.10 -2.93
C THR A 105 4.76 -14.07 -1.74
N GLN A 106 5.47 -15.16 -1.48
CA GLN A 106 6.48 -15.22 -0.43
C GLN A 106 7.60 -14.21 -0.73
N ILE A 107 8.14 -13.57 0.31
CA ILE A 107 9.10 -12.48 0.18
C ILE A 107 10.41 -12.92 -0.50
N ASP A 108 10.84 -14.16 -0.33
CA ASP A 108 12.04 -14.74 -0.94
C ASP A 108 11.95 -14.88 -2.47
N LYS A 109 10.74 -14.81 -3.02
CA LYS A 109 10.48 -14.80 -4.47
C LYS A 109 10.45 -13.40 -5.08
N LEU A 110 10.52 -12.35 -4.26
CA LEU A 110 10.56 -10.98 -4.77
C LEU A 110 11.94 -10.68 -5.36
N ASN A 111 11.98 -10.38 -6.65
CA ASN A 111 13.20 -9.94 -7.32
C ASN A 111 13.67 -8.58 -6.78
N GLU A 112 14.98 -8.31 -6.84
CA GLU A 112 15.56 -7.03 -6.43
C GLU A 112 15.03 -5.85 -7.24
N ASN A 113 14.72 -6.07 -8.50
CA ASN A 113 14.21 -5.06 -9.42
C ASN A 113 12.92 -5.56 -10.11
N PRO A 114 11.80 -5.70 -9.38
CA PRO A 114 10.57 -6.16 -9.98
C PRO A 114 10.03 -5.13 -10.98
N ARG A 115 9.45 -5.63 -12.05
CA ARG A 115 8.71 -4.82 -13.02
C ARG A 115 7.22 -4.86 -12.67
N ILE A 116 6.65 -3.68 -12.51
CA ILE A 116 5.22 -3.49 -12.22
C ILE A 116 4.57 -2.89 -13.46
N SER A 117 3.46 -3.46 -13.88
CA SER A 117 2.68 -2.96 -15.02
C SER A 117 1.24 -2.70 -14.60
N ILE A 118 0.69 -1.57 -15.07
CA ILE A 118 -0.72 -1.21 -14.92
C ILE A 118 -1.20 -0.74 -16.28
N GLY A 119 -2.09 -1.49 -16.93
CA GLY A 119 -2.45 -1.26 -18.32
C GLY A 119 -1.21 -1.25 -19.21
N ASP A 120 -1.07 -0.22 -20.04
CA ASP A 120 0.08 -0.03 -20.94
C ASP A 120 1.32 0.57 -20.28
N LYS A 121 1.21 1.01 -19.02
CA LYS A 121 2.31 1.62 -18.28
C LYS A 121 3.08 0.57 -17.51
N SER A 122 4.41 0.64 -17.56
CA SER A 122 5.26 -0.22 -16.73
C SER A 122 6.46 0.52 -16.15
N ILE A 123 6.87 0.14 -14.97
CA ILE A 123 8.05 0.66 -14.28
C ILE A 123 8.83 -0.47 -13.63
N SER A 124 10.16 -0.39 -13.68
CA SER A 124 11.03 -1.21 -12.83
C SER A 124 11.40 -0.40 -11.59
N ILE A 125 11.26 -1.03 -10.45
CA ILE A 125 11.60 -0.42 -9.16
C ILE A 125 12.73 -1.20 -8.51
N SER A 126 13.61 -0.51 -7.77
CA SER A 126 14.54 -1.20 -6.88
C SER A 126 13.86 -1.43 -5.53
N THR A 127 13.87 -2.68 -5.05
CA THR A 127 13.30 -3.02 -3.74
C THR A 127 14.01 -2.30 -2.60
N ALA A 128 15.30 -1.92 -2.77
CA ALA A 128 16.03 -1.10 -1.82
C ALA A 128 15.34 0.27 -1.59
N ASN A 129 14.72 0.85 -2.62
CA ASN A 129 14.01 2.14 -2.52
C ASN A 129 12.69 2.04 -1.75
N LEU A 130 12.16 0.83 -1.52
CA LEU A 130 10.96 0.63 -0.70
C LEU A 130 11.22 0.94 0.76
N LEU A 131 12.44 0.78 1.25
CA LEU A 131 12.79 0.98 2.66
C LEU A 131 11.85 0.24 3.61
N ILE A 132 11.50 -1.02 3.28
CA ILE A 132 10.52 -1.79 4.06
C ILE A 132 10.97 -1.99 5.51
N ASN A 133 12.24 -2.26 5.75
CA ASN A 133 12.77 -2.43 7.11
C ASN A 133 12.66 -1.13 7.93
N ASP A 134 12.94 0.01 7.31
CA ASP A 134 12.79 1.31 7.94
C ASP A 134 11.32 1.65 8.19
N SER A 135 10.43 1.27 7.25
CA SER A 135 8.98 1.43 7.41
C SER A 135 8.44 0.61 8.59
N VAL A 136 8.87 -0.65 8.73
CA VAL A 136 8.51 -1.51 9.87
C VAL A 136 9.00 -0.88 11.18
N ALA A 137 10.26 -0.44 11.22
CA ALA A 137 10.83 0.19 12.41
C ALA A 137 10.08 1.49 12.76
N TYR A 138 9.83 2.35 11.78
CA TYR A 138 9.10 3.61 11.94
C TYR A 138 7.68 3.37 12.47
N LEU A 139 6.90 2.54 11.78
CA LEU A 139 5.51 2.26 12.14
C LEU A 139 5.40 1.60 13.52
N SER A 140 6.34 0.72 13.85
CA SER A 140 6.33 0.03 15.14
C SER A 140 6.61 0.92 16.35
N LYS A 141 7.12 2.16 16.16
CA LYS A 141 7.20 3.17 17.22
C LYS A 141 5.81 3.60 17.70
N TYR A 142 4.86 3.72 16.78
CA TYR A 142 3.51 4.23 17.04
C TYR A 142 2.49 3.10 17.22
N PHE A 143 2.56 2.06 16.41
CA PHE A 143 1.59 0.98 16.34
C PHE A 143 2.19 -0.35 16.80
N THR A 144 1.44 -1.13 17.58
CA THR A 144 1.74 -2.55 17.73
C THR A 144 1.37 -3.25 16.43
N LEU A 145 2.36 -3.83 15.77
CA LEU A 145 2.14 -4.63 14.56
C LEU A 145 1.63 -6.01 14.97
N LYS A 146 0.53 -6.45 14.39
CA LYS A 146 -0.10 -7.76 14.62
C LYS A 146 0.04 -8.63 13.39
N ILE A 147 0.03 -9.94 13.59
CA ILE A 147 0.01 -10.92 12.49
C ILE A 147 -1.19 -10.63 11.59
N GLY A 148 -0.95 -10.58 10.29
CA GLY A 148 -1.95 -10.23 9.28
C GLY A 148 -2.11 -8.75 9.01
N ASP A 149 -1.51 -7.84 9.79
CA ASP A 149 -1.44 -6.43 9.41
C ASP A 149 -0.66 -6.27 8.09
N ILE A 150 -0.95 -5.21 7.36
CA ILE A 150 -0.32 -4.91 6.07
C ILE A 150 0.45 -3.60 6.18
N ILE A 151 1.67 -3.58 5.62
CA ILE A 151 2.51 -2.39 5.53
C ILE A 151 2.69 -2.02 4.07
N ILE A 152 2.41 -0.76 3.74
CA ILE A 152 2.68 -0.13 2.46
C ILE A 152 3.81 0.88 2.68
N PRO A 153 5.05 0.58 2.23
CA PRO A 153 6.21 1.41 2.56
C PRO A 153 6.32 2.68 1.73
N ALA A 154 5.75 2.70 0.53
CA ALA A 154 5.80 3.85 -0.37
C ALA A 154 4.74 3.77 -1.47
N LYS A 155 4.43 4.92 -2.06
CA LYS A 155 3.68 5.04 -3.30
C LYS A 155 4.62 4.75 -4.50
N ILE A 156 4.13 4.01 -5.47
CA ILE A 156 4.81 3.78 -6.74
C ILE A 156 4.16 4.71 -7.76
N SER A 157 4.97 5.57 -8.39
CA SER A 157 4.49 6.63 -9.29
C SER A 157 3.99 6.09 -10.64
N ILE A 158 3.10 5.12 -10.61
CA ILE A 158 2.23 4.78 -11.75
C ILE A 158 0.82 5.18 -11.33
N GLU A 159 0.43 6.38 -11.73
CA GLU A 159 -0.92 6.86 -11.52
C GLU A 159 -1.70 6.78 -12.81
N SER A 160 -2.98 6.51 -12.69
CA SER A 160 -3.93 6.62 -13.80
C SER A 160 -5.27 7.09 -13.28
N GLU A 161 -5.97 7.81 -14.13
CA GLU A 161 -7.36 8.17 -13.89
C GLU A 161 -8.24 6.91 -14.09
N ILE A 162 -9.24 6.75 -13.27
CA ILE A 162 -10.24 5.70 -13.46
C ILE A 162 -11.27 6.21 -14.46
N ILE A 163 -11.24 5.62 -15.65
CA ILE A 163 -12.14 5.99 -16.75
C ILE A 163 -13.29 5.00 -16.90
N THR A 164 -13.20 3.84 -16.24
CA THR A 164 -14.17 2.76 -16.34
C THR A 164 -14.81 2.46 -15.00
N ASP A 165 -16.02 1.92 -15.03
CA ASP A 165 -16.78 1.56 -13.82
C ASP A 165 -16.17 0.38 -13.03
N THR A 166 -15.11 -0.25 -13.55
CA THR A 166 -14.51 -1.42 -12.92
C THR A 166 -12.99 -1.43 -13.08
N VAL A 167 -12.27 -1.60 -11.97
CA VAL A 167 -10.83 -1.85 -11.93
C VAL A 167 -10.60 -3.28 -11.41
N VAL A 168 -9.85 -4.07 -12.15
CA VAL A 168 -9.45 -5.42 -11.74
C VAL A 168 -7.94 -5.43 -11.54
N VAL A 169 -7.50 -5.84 -10.36
CA VAL A 169 -6.07 -6.06 -10.08
C VAL A 169 -5.69 -7.44 -10.61
N GLY A 170 -4.86 -7.46 -11.64
CA GLY A 170 -4.31 -8.69 -12.20
C GLY A 170 -3.21 -9.32 -11.35
N LYS A 171 -2.87 -10.54 -11.71
CA LYS A 171 -1.77 -11.34 -11.11
C LYS A 171 -0.41 -10.73 -11.42
#